data_c0a3f13309838093952c0e16bdce06fb
#
_entry.id   c0a3f13309838093952c0e16bdce06fb
#
_cell.length_a   1.000
_cell.length_b   1.000
_cell.length_c   1.000
_cell.angle_alpha   90.00
_cell.angle_beta   90.00
_cell.angle_gamma   90.00
#
_symmetry.space_group_name_H-M   'P 1'
#
loop_
_entity.id
_entity.type
_entity.pdbx_description
1 polymer ?
#
loop_
_entity_poly.entity_id
_entity_poly.type
_entity_poly.pdbx_seq_one_letter_code
_entity_poly.pdbx_strand_id
1 'polypeptide(L)'
;NIIFEEDIKNIIKDFDMSIFDEKTVLVTGATGLIGKLCVKSLLNSGYNTQVIALVRDGEKAKNLFGESKRLSFLIQDINQRISISRKVDYIIHAASTTSSKDFVEKPVETIYTALNGTRNILEFAKNKRIESMVYLSSLEVYGVNDFEDITENSYGYIDILNPRSSYSESKKMVETMCISYGSEYG
;
A
#
# COMPACT_ATOMS: atom_id res chain seq x y z
N ASN A 1 14.46 -16.91 -4.81
CA ASN A 1 13.80 -17.71 -3.75
C ASN A 1 12.65 -18.47 -4.40
N ILE A 2 12.76 -19.81 -4.39
CA ILE A 2 11.80 -20.71 -5.07
C ILE A 2 10.36 -20.44 -4.62
N ILE A 3 10.10 -20.31 -3.32
CA ILE A 3 8.77 -20.02 -2.77
C ILE A 3 8.20 -18.71 -3.34
N PHE A 4 9.02 -17.67 -3.38
CA PHE A 4 8.57 -16.37 -3.89
C PHE A 4 8.19 -16.40 -5.38
N GLU A 5 8.91 -17.18 -6.19
CA GLU A 5 8.57 -17.36 -7.62
C GLU A 5 7.32 -18.24 -7.79
N GLU A 6 7.10 -19.17 -6.91
CA GLU A 6 5.90 -20.00 -6.85
C GLU A 6 4.67 -19.14 -6.47
N ASP A 7 4.79 -18.28 -5.47
CA ASP A 7 3.72 -17.34 -5.09
C ASP A 7 3.32 -16.44 -6.25
N ILE A 8 4.30 -15.89 -7.00
CA ILE A 8 4.00 -15.07 -8.20
C ILE A 8 3.22 -15.88 -9.24
N LYS A 9 3.64 -17.12 -9.51
CA LYS A 9 2.95 -17.98 -10.48
C LYS A 9 1.51 -18.29 -10.05
N ASN A 10 1.31 -18.57 -8.77
CA ASN A 10 -0.01 -18.85 -8.23
C ASN A 10 -0.92 -17.63 -8.33
N ILE A 11 -0.44 -16.43 -7.97
CA ILE A 11 -1.20 -15.19 -8.12
C ILE A 11 -1.62 -14.98 -9.58
N ILE A 12 -0.69 -15.11 -10.52
CA ILE A 12 -0.99 -14.89 -11.95
C ILE A 12 -1.99 -15.93 -12.48
N LYS A 13 -1.94 -17.17 -11.97
CA LYS A 13 -2.84 -18.24 -12.35
C LYS A 13 -4.25 -18.08 -11.78
N ASP A 14 -4.33 -17.66 -10.50
CA ASP A 14 -5.57 -17.70 -9.74
C ASP A 14 -6.40 -16.40 -9.86
N PHE A 15 -5.79 -15.30 -10.34
CA PHE A 15 -6.46 -14.03 -10.53
C PHE A 15 -6.47 -13.59 -11.99
N ASP A 16 -7.57 -13.00 -12.42
CA ASP A 16 -7.68 -12.39 -13.75
C ASP A 16 -6.85 -11.10 -13.80
N MET A 17 -5.64 -11.23 -14.32
CA MET A 17 -4.71 -10.10 -14.46
C MET A 17 -5.03 -9.24 -15.70
N SER A 18 -5.99 -9.61 -16.54
CA SER A 18 -6.35 -8.87 -17.77
C SER A 18 -6.88 -7.47 -17.48
N ILE A 19 -7.46 -7.25 -16.29
CA ILE A 19 -7.92 -5.93 -15.84
C ILE A 19 -6.82 -4.86 -15.80
N PHE A 20 -5.55 -5.29 -15.75
CA PHE A 20 -4.38 -4.41 -15.74
C PHE A 20 -3.75 -4.21 -17.12
N ASP A 21 -4.29 -4.83 -18.17
CA ASP A 21 -3.75 -4.67 -19.53
C ASP A 21 -3.87 -3.21 -19.99
N GLU A 22 -2.78 -2.67 -20.56
CA GLU A 22 -2.64 -1.26 -20.97
C GLU A 22 -2.88 -0.23 -19.83
N LYS A 23 -2.85 -0.68 -18.57
CA LYS A 23 -3.05 0.17 -17.38
C LYS A 23 -1.75 0.55 -16.71
N THR A 24 -1.78 1.64 -15.96
CA THR A 24 -0.68 2.08 -15.10
C THR A 24 -1.06 1.89 -13.64
N VAL A 25 -0.28 1.13 -12.90
CA VAL A 25 -0.46 0.84 -11.47
C VAL A 25 0.63 1.53 -10.66
N LEU A 26 0.24 2.38 -9.71
CA LEU A 26 1.16 2.94 -8.71
C LEU A 26 1.19 2.00 -7.50
N VAL A 27 2.37 1.52 -7.15
CA VAL A 27 2.58 0.68 -5.96
C VAL A 27 3.44 1.45 -4.96
N THR A 28 2.90 1.76 -3.79
CA THR A 28 3.66 2.33 -2.68
C THR A 28 4.15 1.23 -1.76
N GLY A 29 5.25 1.46 -1.02
CA GLY A 29 5.85 0.38 -0.22
C GLY A 29 6.37 -0.77 -1.09
N ALA A 30 6.71 -0.49 -2.34
CA ALA A 30 7.05 -1.47 -3.38
C ALA A 30 8.22 -2.40 -3.01
N THR A 31 9.16 -1.97 -2.16
CA THR A 31 10.29 -2.79 -1.70
C THR A 31 9.98 -3.62 -0.44
N GLY A 32 8.79 -3.48 0.13
CA GLY A 32 8.29 -4.30 1.24
C GLY A 32 7.86 -5.70 0.77
N LEU A 33 7.47 -6.55 1.71
CA LEU A 33 7.11 -7.94 1.43
C LEU A 33 5.96 -8.04 0.40
N ILE A 34 4.82 -7.43 0.69
CA ILE A 34 3.63 -7.48 -0.16
C ILE A 34 3.82 -6.61 -1.42
N GLY A 35 4.33 -5.38 -1.27
CA GLY A 35 4.56 -4.49 -2.41
C GLY A 35 5.48 -5.08 -3.47
N LYS A 36 6.55 -5.78 -3.04
CA LYS A 36 7.44 -6.51 -3.95
C LYS A 36 6.72 -7.61 -4.72
N LEU A 37 5.85 -8.35 -4.03
CA LEU A 37 5.06 -9.41 -4.64
C LEU A 37 4.12 -8.83 -5.70
N CYS A 38 3.38 -7.75 -5.36
CA CYS A 38 2.50 -7.06 -6.30
C CYS A 38 3.24 -6.58 -7.55
N VAL A 39 4.37 -5.86 -7.38
CA VAL A 39 5.16 -5.37 -8.52
C VAL A 39 5.62 -6.53 -9.42
N LYS A 40 6.15 -7.60 -8.83
CA LYS A 40 6.63 -8.76 -9.61
C LYS A 40 5.48 -9.48 -10.31
N SER A 41 4.32 -9.66 -9.68
CA SER A 41 3.16 -10.29 -10.29
C SER A 41 2.64 -9.48 -11.47
N LEU A 42 2.50 -8.15 -11.33
CA LEU A 42 2.09 -7.26 -12.41
C LEU A 42 3.06 -7.32 -13.61
N LEU A 43 4.37 -7.31 -13.35
CA LEU A 43 5.38 -7.37 -14.42
C LEU A 43 5.45 -8.75 -15.12
N ASN A 44 5.09 -9.82 -14.42
CA ASN A 44 5.15 -11.20 -14.97
C ASN A 44 3.77 -11.71 -15.44
N SER A 45 2.72 -10.90 -15.39
CA SER A 45 1.35 -11.29 -15.75
C SER A 45 1.13 -11.63 -17.23
N GLY A 46 2.08 -11.27 -18.09
CA GLY A 46 1.94 -11.44 -19.55
C GLY A 46 1.23 -10.26 -20.25
N TYR A 47 0.63 -9.35 -19.50
CA TYR A 47 -0.06 -8.15 -19.99
C TYR A 47 0.86 -6.94 -20.08
N ASN A 48 0.46 -5.91 -20.86
CA ASN A 48 1.21 -4.66 -21.02
C ASN A 48 0.93 -3.66 -19.88
N THR A 49 1.07 -4.11 -18.65
CA THR A 49 0.87 -3.29 -17.45
C THR A 49 2.09 -2.42 -17.18
N GLN A 50 1.89 -1.11 -17.01
CA GLN A 50 2.92 -0.19 -16.58
C GLN A 50 2.92 -0.09 -15.05
N VAL A 51 4.07 -0.18 -14.41
CA VAL A 51 4.20 -0.09 -12.96
C VAL A 51 5.04 1.12 -12.57
N ILE A 52 4.53 1.91 -11.63
CA ILE A 52 5.28 2.96 -10.95
C ILE A 52 5.50 2.49 -9.51
N ALA A 53 6.74 2.19 -9.16
CA ALA A 53 7.10 1.82 -7.80
C ALA A 53 7.55 3.07 -7.02
N LEU A 54 6.75 3.49 -6.02
CA LEU A 54 7.16 4.55 -5.09
C LEU A 54 8.06 3.94 -4.03
N VAL A 55 9.30 4.42 -3.96
CA VAL A 55 10.36 3.88 -3.11
C VAL A 55 11.18 5.01 -2.50
N ARG A 56 11.74 4.79 -1.30
CA ARG A 56 12.67 5.74 -0.68
C ARG A 56 14.11 5.55 -1.14
N ASP A 57 14.48 4.31 -1.43
CA ASP A 57 15.83 3.91 -1.82
C ASP A 57 15.80 3.33 -3.24
N GLY A 58 16.27 4.14 -4.19
CA GLY A 58 16.31 3.78 -5.61
C GLY A 58 17.32 2.69 -5.93
N GLU A 59 18.47 2.65 -5.26
CA GLU A 59 19.50 1.63 -5.45
C GLU A 59 18.98 0.24 -5.02
N LYS A 60 18.39 0.18 -3.82
CA LYS A 60 17.73 -1.03 -3.32
C LYS A 60 16.63 -1.51 -4.28
N ALA A 61 15.82 -0.58 -4.81
CA ALA A 61 14.76 -0.91 -5.74
C ALA A 61 15.31 -1.46 -7.07
N LYS A 62 16.34 -0.84 -7.65
CA LYS A 62 17.00 -1.33 -8.86
C LYS A 62 17.59 -2.73 -8.67
N ASN A 63 18.28 -2.97 -7.53
CA ASN A 63 18.83 -4.29 -7.21
C ASN A 63 17.74 -5.36 -7.03
N LEU A 64 16.57 -4.99 -6.52
CA LEU A 64 15.46 -5.90 -6.26
C LEU A 64 14.68 -6.28 -7.53
N PHE A 65 14.43 -5.32 -8.40
CA PHE A 65 13.54 -5.50 -9.55
C PHE A 65 14.26 -5.65 -10.88
N GLY A 66 15.51 -5.17 -10.99
CA GLY A 66 16.21 -5.06 -12.24
C GLY A 66 15.65 -3.95 -13.14
N GLU A 67 16.04 -3.97 -14.41
CA GLU A 67 15.53 -3.06 -15.43
C GLU A 67 14.33 -3.67 -16.17
N SER A 68 13.31 -2.86 -16.40
CA SER A 68 12.17 -3.21 -17.24
C SER A 68 11.60 -1.95 -17.87
N LYS A 69 11.25 -2.03 -19.17
CA LYS A 69 10.57 -0.93 -19.88
C LYS A 69 9.20 -0.60 -19.29
N ARG A 70 8.60 -1.56 -18.58
CA ARG A 70 7.28 -1.43 -17.93
C ARG A 70 7.35 -1.00 -16.47
N LEU A 71 8.57 -0.81 -15.90
CA LEU A 71 8.78 -0.38 -14.52
C LEU A 71 9.49 0.96 -14.46
N SER A 72 8.96 1.86 -13.68
CA SER A 72 9.62 3.12 -13.33
C SER A 72 9.61 3.33 -11.82
N PHE A 73 10.64 4.02 -11.31
CA PHE A 73 10.75 4.34 -9.89
C PHE A 73 10.40 5.80 -9.65
N LEU A 74 9.50 6.05 -8.70
CA LEU A 74 9.30 7.35 -8.08
C LEU A 74 10.07 7.35 -6.76
N ILE A 75 11.23 8.00 -6.75
CA ILE A 75 12.12 7.99 -5.58
C ILE A 75 11.79 9.20 -4.71
N GLN A 76 11.00 8.99 -3.67
CA GLN A 76 10.64 10.02 -2.70
C GLN A 76 10.07 9.42 -1.42
N ASP A 77 9.98 10.24 -0.36
CA ASP A 77 9.20 9.91 0.83
C ASP A 77 7.70 10.10 0.57
N ILE A 78 6.87 9.19 1.08
CA ILE A 78 5.41 9.24 0.92
C ILE A 78 4.79 10.47 1.60
N ASN A 79 5.46 11.04 2.58
CA ASN A 79 5.05 12.27 3.24
C ASN A 79 5.20 13.51 2.34
N GLN A 80 5.86 13.38 1.19
CA GLN A 80 5.96 14.45 0.20
C GLN A 80 4.79 14.37 -0.79
N ARG A 81 4.42 15.52 -1.37
CA ARG A 81 3.38 15.60 -2.38
C ARG A 81 3.71 14.72 -3.58
N ILE A 82 2.79 13.85 -3.97
CA ILE A 82 2.94 12.97 -5.13
C ILE A 82 2.69 13.78 -6.41
N SER A 83 3.66 13.72 -7.33
CA SER A 83 3.56 14.35 -8.64
C SER A 83 4.00 13.39 -9.74
N ILE A 84 3.05 12.93 -10.54
CA ILE A 84 3.27 12.04 -11.68
C ILE A 84 2.52 12.64 -12.85
N SER A 85 3.20 12.94 -13.96
CA SER A 85 2.59 13.59 -15.14
C SER A 85 1.69 12.64 -15.94
N ARG A 86 2.10 11.38 -16.08
CA ARG A 86 1.34 10.38 -16.82
C ARG A 86 0.06 9.94 -16.09
N LYS A 87 -0.84 9.29 -16.83
CA LYS A 87 -2.04 8.67 -16.26
C LYS A 87 -1.64 7.58 -15.27
N VAL A 88 -2.41 7.46 -14.21
CA VAL A 88 -2.39 6.33 -13.27
C VAL A 88 -3.82 5.84 -13.15
N ASP A 89 -4.03 4.55 -13.34
CA ASP A 89 -5.35 3.95 -13.32
C ASP A 89 -5.66 3.33 -11.96
N TYR A 90 -4.69 2.65 -11.37
CA TYR A 90 -4.85 1.95 -10.09
C TYR A 90 -3.75 2.30 -9.10
N ILE A 91 -4.06 2.21 -7.81
CA ILE A 91 -3.10 2.39 -6.73
C ILE A 91 -3.15 1.19 -5.78
N ILE A 92 -1.98 0.59 -5.50
CA ILE A 92 -1.80 -0.36 -4.40
C ILE A 92 -0.99 0.36 -3.33
N HIS A 93 -1.68 0.74 -2.24
CA HIS A 93 -1.07 1.51 -1.16
C HIS A 93 -0.64 0.58 -0.02
N ALA A 94 0.63 0.11 -0.10
CA ALA A 94 1.24 -0.79 0.88
C ALA A 94 2.33 -0.12 1.74
N ALA A 95 2.58 1.18 1.55
CA ALA A 95 3.55 1.90 2.37
C ALA A 95 3.01 2.14 3.78
N SER A 96 3.72 1.65 4.77
CA SER A 96 3.44 1.85 6.19
C SER A 96 4.70 1.59 7.01
N THR A 97 4.78 2.16 8.20
CA THR A 97 5.69 1.67 9.25
C THR A 97 5.18 0.30 9.69
N THR A 98 6.04 -0.71 9.72
CA THR A 98 5.67 -2.11 10.06
C THR A 98 6.52 -2.68 11.19
N SER A 99 7.44 -1.88 11.73
CA SER A 99 8.30 -2.27 12.85
C SER A 99 7.59 -2.06 14.17
N SER A 100 7.31 -3.13 14.91
CA SER A 100 6.71 -3.05 16.24
C SER A 100 7.55 -2.21 17.21
N LYS A 101 8.86 -2.14 17.00
CA LYS A 101 9.77 -1.27 17.76
C LYS A 101 9.47 0.20 17.49
N ASP A 102 9.26 0.57 16.23
CA ASP A 102 8.97 1.96 15.86
C ASP A 102 7.62 2.43 16.39
N PHE A 103 6.65 1.54 16.57
CA PHE A 103 5.35 1.90 17.16
C PHE A 103 5.47 2.42 18.59
N VAL A 104 6.49 1.98 19.32
CA VAL A 104 6.77 2.38 20.71
C VAL A 104 7.80 3.50 20.78
N GLU A 105 8.88 3.40 20.02
CA GLU A 105 9.99 4.35 20.07
C GLU A 105 9.73 5.62 19.25
N LYS A 106 8.89 5.52 18.19
CA LYS A 106 8.59 6.61 17.24
C LYS A 106 7.09 6.70 16.93
N PRO A 107 6.23 6.79 17.97
CA PRO A 107 4.78 6.76 17.77
C PRO A 107 4.27 7.93 16.91
N VAL A 108 4.85 9.13 17.08
CA VAL A 108 4.48 10.32 16.29
C VAL A 108 4.82 10.16 14.81
N GLU A 109 6.02 9.64 14.50
CA GLU A 109 6.40 9.35 13.12
C GLU A 109 5.51 8.27 12.49
N THR A 110 5.11 7.26 13.29
CA THR A 110 4.18 6.20 12.87
C THR A 110 2.85 6.80 12.47
N ILE A 111 2.26 7.68 13.29
CA ILE A 111 1.03 8.39 13.01
C ILE A 111 1.16 9.23 11.72
N TYR A 112 2.16 10.08 11.63
CA TYR A 112 2.30 10.98 10.49
C TYR A 112 2.60 10.23 9.19
N THR A 113 3.39 9.17 9.22
CA THR A 113 3.62 8.34 8.03
C THR A 113 2.31 7.71 7.53
N ALA A 114 1.47 7.23 8.42
CA ALA A 114 0.17 6.68 8.05
C ALA A 114 -0.78 7.77 7.52
N LEU A 115 -1.01 8.83 8.29
CA LEU A 115 -2.03 9.83 7.96
C LEU A 115 -1.59 10.75 6.81
N ASN A 116 -0.42 11.37 6.90
CA ASN A 116 0.04 12.30 5.87
C ASN A 116 0.43 11.56 4.60
N GLY A 117 1.08 10.40 4.73
CA GLY A 117 1.41 9.56 3.58
C GLY A 117 0.16 9.16 2.81
N THR A 118 -0.86 8.67 3.49
CA THR A 118 -2.12 8.29 2.84
C THR A 118 -2.87 9.51 2.31
N ARG A 119 -2.89 10.64 3.03
CA ARG A 119 -3.48 11.88 2.53
C ARG A 119 -2.88 12.29 1.19
N ASN A 120 -1.56 12.25 1.05
CA ASN A 120 -0.88 12.59 -0.21
C ASN A 120 -1.30 11.65 -1.35
N ILE A 121 -1.48 10.37 -1.07
CA ILE A 121 -1.96 9.38 -2.04
C ILE A 121 -3.42 9.64 -2.42
N LEU A 122 -4.30 9.92 -1.45
CA LEU A 122 -5.71 10.20 -1.69
C LEU A 122 -5.91 11.51 -2.48
N GLU A 123 -5.18 12.57 -2.14
CA GLU A 123 -5.19 13.82 -2.92
C GLU A 123 -4.68 13.60 -4.35
N PHE A 124 -3.65 12.76 -4.52
CA PHE A 124 -3.19 12.38 -5.85
C PHE A 124 -4.26 11.58 -6.60
N ALA A 125 -4.88 10.58 -5.96
CA ALA A 125 -5.93 9.74 -6.52
C ALA A 125 -7.12 10.57 -7.02
N LYS A 126 -7.64 11.45 -6.17
CA LYS A 126 -8.70 12.40 -6.49
C LYS A 126 -8.36 13.28 -7.71
N ASN A 127 -7.16 13.89 -7.71
CA ASN A 127 -6.74 14.78 -8.80
C ASN A 127 -6.52 14.05 -10.13
N LYS A 128 -6.13 12.77 -10.08
CA LYS A 128 -5.90 11.93 -11.27
C LYS A 128 -7.17 11.20 -11.74
N ARG A 129 -8.22 11.17 -10.93
CA ARG A 129 -9.45 10.40 -11.19
C ARG A 129 -9.11 8.95 -11.52
N ILE A 130 -8.41 8.30 -10.59
CA ILE A 130 -8.03 6.90 -10.74
C ILE A 130 -9.28 5.99 -10.77
N GLU A 131 -9.15 4.80 -11.31
CA GLU A 131 -10.26 3.84 -11.36
C GLU A 131 -10.51 3.18 -10.01
N SER A 132 -9.44 2.82 -9.28
CA SER A 132 -9.57 2.22 -7.93
C SER A 132 -8.27 2.28 -7.15
N MET A 133 -8.39 2.21 -5.82
CA MET A 133 -7.28 2.10 -4.89
C MET A 133 -7.54 0.99 -3.87
N VAL A 134 -6.50 0.18 -3.61
CA VAL A 134 -6.48 -0.76 -2.49
C VAL A 134 -5.50 -0.25 -1.44
N TYR A 135 -5.96 -0.14 -0.20
CA TYR A 135 -5.15 0.16 0.97
C TYR A 135 -4.92 -1.10 1.80
N LEU A 136 -3.68 -1.36 2.18
CA LEU A 136 -3.35 -2.48 3.07
C LEU A 136 -3.47 -2.04 4.52
N SER A 137 -4.55 -2.43 5.16
CA SER A 137 -4.79 -2.22 6.58
C SER A 137 -4.06 -3.24 7.45
N SER A 138 -4.57 -3.56 8.62
CA SER A 138 -3.98 -4.48 9.58
C SER A 138 -5.05 -5.12 10.45
N LEU A 139 -4.82 -6.36 10.89
CA LEU A 139 -5.60 -7.02 11.93
C LEU A 139 -5.69 -6.19 13.23
N GLU A 140 -4.69 -5.37 13.51
CA GLU A 140 -4.65 -4.54 14.73
C GLU A 140 -5.75 -3.48 14.78
N VAL A 141 -6.45 -3.19 13.68
CA VAL A 141 -7.61 -2.27 13.69
C VAL A 141 -8.79 -2.81 14.52
N TYR A 142 -8.85 -4.13 14.68
CA TYR A 142 -9.93 -4.78 15.45
C TYR A 142 -9.69 -4.77 16.95
N GLY A 143 -8.49 -4.37 17.42
CA GLY A 143 -8.18 -4.27 18.84
C GLY A 143 -8.19 -5.62 19.57
N VAL A 144 -8.24 -5.57 20.90
CA VAL A 144 -8.37 -6.74 21.76
C VAL A 144 -9.85 -7.07 21.94
N ASN A 145 -10.23 -8.28 21.64
CA ASN A 145 -11.59 -8.79 21.79
C ASN A 145 -11.57 -10.27 22.15
N ASP A 146 -12.72 -10.78 22.61
CA ASP A 146 -12.90 -12.17 23.02
C ASP A 146 -13.56 -13.03 21.93
N PHE A 147 -13.60 -12.57 20.69
CA PHE A 147 -14.15 -13.35 19.57
C PHE A 147 -13.22 -14.50 19.20
N GLU A 148 -13.78 -15.68 18.97
CA GLU A 148 -13.05 -16.86 18.48
C GLU A 148 -12.48 -16.60 17.07
N ASP A 149 -13.32 -15.99 16.20
CA ASP A 149 -12.94 -15.54 14.87
C ASP A 149 -13.07 -14.02 14.74
N ILE A 150 -12.05 -13.37 14.20
CA ILE A 150 -12.04 -11.93 13.92
C ILE A 150 -12.49 -11.71 12.49
N THR A 151 -13.57 -10.94 12.33
CA THR A 151 -14.13 -10.51 11.06
C THR A 151 -14.16 -8.99 10.98
N GLU A 152 -14.57 -8.44 9.83
CA GLU A 152 -14.69 -7.00 9.61
C GLU A 152 -15.72 -6.31 10.55
N ASN A 153 -16.57 -7.09 11.21
CA ASN A 153 -17.54 -6.59 12.20
C ASN A 153 -17.05 -6.75 13.65
N SER A 154 -15.84 -7.22 13.85
CA SER A 154 -15.26 -7.42 15.19
C SER A 154 -14.68 -6.11 15.70
N TYR A 155 -15.37 -5.48 16.68
CA TYR A 155 -14.91 -4.25 17.30
C TYR A 155 -14.43 -4.54 18.72
N GLY A 156 -13.12 -4.40 18.94
CA GLY A 156 -12.47 -4.61 20.23
C GLY A 156 -11.90 -3.33 20.82
N TYR A 157 -11.38 -3.45 22.02
CA TYR A 157 -10.77 -2.35 22.76
C TYR A 157 -9.36 -2.05 22.27
N ILE A 158 -9.06 -0.77 22.09
CA ILE A 158 -7.71 -0.24 21.91
C ILE A 158 -7.46 0.79 22.99
N ASP A 159 -6.41 0.63 23.79
CA ASP A 159 -6.00 1.61 24.78
C ASP A 159 -5.34 2.81 24.10
N ILE A 160 -6.11 3.85 23.85
CA ILE A 160 -5.64 5.08 23.17
C ILE A 160 -4.61 5.88 23.97
N LEU A 161 -4.43 5.59 25.26
CA LEU A 161 -3.41 6.24 26.10
C LEU A 161 -2.06 5.50 26.04
N ASN A 162 -2.01 4.33 25.42
CA ASN A 162 -0.77 3.60 25.19
C ASN A 162 -0.11 4.07 23.88
N PRO A 163 1.15 4.57 23.90
CA PRO A 163 1.86 4.98 22.68
C PRO A 163 1.91 3.89 21.59
N ARG A 164 1.91 2.61 21.97
CA ARG A 164 1.87 1.47 21.06
C ARG A 164 0.64 1.50 20.13
N SER A 165 -0.46 2.08 20.58
CA SER A 165 -1.71 2.21 19.82
C SER A 165 -1.62 3.20 18.64
N SER A 166 -0.51 3.93 18.54
CA SER A 166 -0.23 4.82 17.41
C SER A 166 -0.39 4.13 16.06
N TYR A 167 -0.02 2.86 15.95
CA TYR A 167 -0.16 2.08 14.73
C TYR A 167 -1.62 1.70 14.47
N SER A 168 -2.26 1.04 15.43
CA SER A 168 -3.64 0.54 15.30
C SER A 168 -4.63 1.68 15.02
N GLU A 169 -4.56 2.75 15.79
CA GLU A 169 -5.45 3.91 15.63
C GLU A 169 -5.18 4.68 14.33
N SER A 170 -3.91 4.80 13.92
CA SER A 170 -3.59 5.39 12.61
C SER A 170 -4.17 4.56 11.46
N LYS A 171 -4.08 3.23 11.53
CA LYS A 171 -4.65 2.33 10.53
C LYS A 171 -6.17 2.47 10.44
N LYS A 172 -6.89 2.51 11.60
CA LYS A 172 -8.33 2.77 11.65
C LYS A 172 -8.70 4.11 11.00
N MET A 173 -7.98 5.18 11.35
CA MET A 173 -8.23 6.50 10.78
C MET A 173 -8.00 6.51 9.27
N VAL A 174 -6.98 5.81 8.77
CA VAL A 174 -6.73 5.72 7.33
C VAL A 174 -7.86 4.98 6.60
N GLU A 175 -8.44 3.92 7.18
CA GLU A 175 -9.65 3.28 6.62
C GLU A 175 -10.79 4.29 6.50
N THR A 176 -11.03 5.04 7.57
CA THR A 176 -12.05 6.11 7.57
C THR A 176 -11.74 7.16 6.50
N MET A 177 -10.48 7.57 6.34
CA MET A 177 -10.07 8.52 5.30
C MET A 177 -10.36 7.96 3.89
N CYS A 178 -10.04 6.70 3.62
CA CYS A 178 -10.29 6.08 2.32
C CYS A 178 -11.80 6.06 1.99
N ILE A 179 -12.62 5.64 2.93
CA ILE A 179 -14.09 5.63 2.77
C ILE A 179 -14.64 7.05 2.59
N SER A 180 -14.15 8.02 3.37
CA SER A 180 -14.59 9.41 3.27
C SER A 180 -14.24 10.02 1.92
N TYR A 181 -13.04 9.80 1.41
CA TYR A 181 -12.64 10.27 0.08
C TYR A 181 -13.47 9.61 -1.03
N GLY A 182 -13.73 8.30 -0.94
CA GLY A 182 -14.59 7.61 -1.90
C GLY A 182 -16.03 8.14 -1.87
N SER A 183 -16.56 8.44 -0.68
CA SER A 183 -17.91 8.99 -0.53
C SER A 183 -18.04 10.43 -1.04
N GLU A 184 -17.01 11.26 -0.85
CA GLU A 184 -17.07 12.71 -1.16
C GLU A 184 -16.65 13.01 -2.61
N TYR A 185 -15.73 12.23 -3.15
CA TYR A 185 -15.11 12.53 -4.45
C TYR A 185 -15.28 11.45 -5.52
N GLY A 186 -15.85 10.30 -5.19
CA GLY A 186 -16.08 9.17 -6.09
C GLY A 186 -14.90 8.21 -6.10
#